data_2a0c0fa871fde5951405531ca955ed13
#
_entry.id   2a0c0fa871fde5951405531ca955ed13
#
_cell.length_a   1.000
_cell.length_b   1.000
_cell.length_c   1.000
_cell.angle_alpha   90.00
_cell.angle_beta   90.00
_cell.angle_gamma   90.00
#
_symmetry.space_group_name_H-M   'P 1'
#
loop_
_entity.id
_entity.type
_entity.pdbx_description
1 polymer ?
#
loop_
_entity_poly.entity_id
_entity_poly.type
_entity_poly.pdbx_seq_one_letter_code
_entity_poly.pdbx_strand_id
1 'polypeptide(L)'
;MEIARVVIVVLGLALVPWGSRCRAEETPTEPPRLASDPHTDARIAEALRRVSPDRIRQTIEKLVAFNNRSTISPQDEASIKAGKGIGAAREWIKSEFERYSKDCGGCLEVKTDTFTEQPAERIPSPTEITNVYAVLRGSDPKQAERMVLVTGHYDSRNSDPLNGTDPAPGANDDASGTAVSLECARVLGKASAQLKFPATIIFLAVAGEEQGLDGSKHFAQMAKQQSWKLEAVLNNDIVGGNLGRDQDAGIVRVFSEGLPAAAAEIEIKRIRMLGGESDSASRELARYIADVGRSYDAGVKPLLVFRLDRFLRGGDHSSFNQQGFAAVRFTEFREDFNHQHQNVRHDDATGIEYGDLPKFVDVDYVARVARLNAATLAMLASAPAPPAGVKMQTKNLDNDTTLAWEPSAGATAYEVVWRSTNAADWEYVQTVGRGTRASLKVSKDNVIFAVRAVDAAGHRSLPVVPEPER
;
A
#
# COMPACT_ATOMS: atom_id res chain seq x y z
N MET A 1 28.48 -23.78 -83.98
CA MET A 1 27.70 -24.81 -83.31
C MET A 1 28.23 -24.92 -81.87
N GLU A 2 27.69 -24.12 -80.98
CA GLU A 2 28.01 -24.19 -79.58
C GLU A 2 26.72 -24.38 -78.80
N ILE A 3 26.73 -25.44 -78.02
CA ILE A 3 25.55 -25.92 -77.28
C ILE A 3 25.62 -25.25 -75.86
N ALA A 4 24.68 -24.32 -75.61
CA ALA A 4 24.54 -23.69 -74.28
C ALA A 4 23.94 -24.69 -73.27
N ARG A 5 24.67 -24.99 -72.22
CA ARG A 5 24.17 -25.73 -71.05
C ARG A 5 23.41 -24.80 -70.11
N VAL A 6 22.12 -25.07 -69.95
CA VAL A 6 21.27 -24.42 -68.92
C VAL A 6 21.46 -25.14 -67.61
N VAL A 7 21.94 -24.43 -66.60
CA VAL A 7 22.00 -24.89 -65.23
C VAL A 7 20.74 -24.46 -64.48
N ILE A 8 19.90 -25.44 -64.14
CA ILE A 8 18.70 -25.23 -63.31
C ILE A 8 19.17 -25.27 -61.82
N VAL A 9 19.14 -24.11 -61.15
CA VAL A 9 19.31 -24.01 -59.70
C VAL A 9 17.95 -24.25 -59.04
N VAL A 10 17.79 -25.39 -58.37
CA VAL A 10 16.62 -25.69 -57.54
C VAL A 10 16.84 -25.07 -56.17
N LEU A 11 16.16 -23.95 -55.88
CA LEU A 11 16.08 -23.39 -54.52
C LEU A 11 15.11 -24.26 -53.70
N GLY A 12 15.68 -25.07 -52.81
CA GLY A 12 14.91 -25.77 -51.79
C GLY A 12 14.38 -24.77 -50.73
N LEU A 13 13.07 -24.46 -50.74
CA LEU A 13 12.40 -23.81 -49.64
C LEU A 13 12.28 -24.81 -48.48
N ALA A 14 13.10 -24.59 -47.43
CA ALA A 14 12.91 -25.25 -46.16
C ALA A 14 11.66 -24.69 -45.49
N LEU A 15 10.57 -25.42 -45.53
CA LEU A 15 9.38 -25.18 -44.69
C LEU A 15 9.75 -25.46 -43.23
N VAL A 16 9.98 -24.40 -42.47
CA VAL A 16 10.04 -24.48 -41.00
C VAL A 16 8.61 -24.69 -40.51
N PRO A 17 8.30 -25.81 -39.86
CA PRO A 17 6.97 -25.95 -39.28
C PRO A 17 6.79 -24.97 -38.14
N TRP A 18 5.91 -24.01 -38.28
CA TRP A 18 5.39 -23.22 -37.17
C TRP A 18 4.62 -24.20 -36.26
N GLY A 19 5.36 -24.77 -35.32
CA GLY A 19 4.77 -25.50 -34.21
C GLY A 19 3.97 -24.54 -33.37
N SER A 20 2.67 -24.48 -33.56
CA SER A 20 1.73 -23.98 -32.59
C SER A 20 1.96 -24.79 -31.31
N ARG A 21 2.72 -24.20 -30.34
CA ARG A 21 2.74 -24.77 -29.00
C ARG A 21 1.33 -24.61 -28.44
N CYS A 22 0.53 -25.68 -28.57
CA CYS A 22 -0.67 -25.84 -27.77
C CYS A 22 -0.21 -25.70 -26.31
N ARG A 23 -0.55 -24.56 -25.66
CA ARG A 23 -0.45 -24.44 -24.22
C ARG A 23 -1.39 -25.50 -23.65
N ALA A 24 -0.84 -26.42 -22.90
CA ALA A 24 -1.63 -27.43 -22.21
C ALA A 24 -2.69 -26.72 -21.34
N GLU A 25 -3.95 -27.06 -21.58
CA GLU A 25 -5.07 -26.64 -20.74
C GLU A 25 -4.99 -27.53 -19.48
N GLU A 26 -4.59 -26.96 -18.36
CA GLU A 26 -4.63 -27.68 -17.08
C GLU A 26 -6.05 -27.60 -16.54
N THR A 27 -6.78 -28.68 -16.60
CA THR A 27 -8.02 -28.83 -15.83
C THR A 27 -7.61 -28.99 -14.36
N PRO A 28 -8.12 -28.16 -13.43
CA PRO A 28 -7.80 -28.31 -12.02
C PRO A 28 -8.13 -29.71 -11.51
N THR A 29 -7.18 -30.36 -10.87
CA THR A 29 -7.33 -31.76 -10.39
C THR A 29 -7.89 -31.84 -8.97
N GLU A 30 -7.87 -30.72 -8.22
CA GLU A 30 -8.40 -30.66 -6.86
C GLU A 30 -9.74 -29.90 -6.82
N PRO A 31 -10.65 -30.27 -5.92
CA PRO A 31 -11.88 -29.51 -5.73
C PRO A 31 -11.56 -28.10 -5.18
N PRO A 32 -12.42 -27.10 -5.45
CA PRO A 32 -12.24 -25.76 -4.91
C PRO A 32 -12.25 -25.79 -3.38
N ARG A 33 -11.34 -25.01 -2.79
CA ARG A 33 -11.25 -24.82 -1.32
C ARG A 33 -11.82 -23.47 -0.94
N LEU A 34 -12.09 -23.25 0.35
CA LEU A 34 -12.39 -21.92 0.87
C LEU A 34 -11.13 -21.03 0.78
N ALA A 35 -11.30 -19.80 0.35
CA ALA A 35 -10.19 -18.86 0.15
C ALA A 35 -9.55 -18.39 1.46
N SER A 36 -10.21 -18.65 2.58
CA SER A 36 -9.82 -18.25 3.93
C SER A 36 -8.72 -19.09 4.58
N ASP A 37 -8.07 -20.04 3.86
CA ASP A 37 -6.94 -20.78 4.41
C ASP A 37 -5.76 -19.83 4.68
N PRO A 38 -5.44 -19.53 5.97
CA PRO A 38 -4.38 -18.63 6.31
C PRO A 38 -3.02 -19.21 5.94
N HIS A 39 -2.18 -18.43 5.28
CA HIS A 39 -0.80 -18.77 5.02
C HIS A 39 0.12 -17.84 5.81
N THR A 40 1.01 -18.41 6.62
CA THR A 40 1.99 -17.66 7.40
C THR A 40 3.42 -18.11 7.09
N ASP A 41 4.31 -17.17 6.85
CA ASP A 41 5.75 -17.40 6.87
C ASP A 41 6.27 -17.18 8.31
N ALA A 42 6.83 -18.22 8.90
CA ALA A 42 7.34 -18.19 10.28
C ALA A 42 8.45 -17.14 10.47
N ARG A 43 9.21 -16.81 9.41
CA ARG A 43 10.27 -15.80 9.44
C ARG A 43 9.67 -14.39 9.52
N ILE A 44 8.57 -14.14 8.80
CA ILE A 44 7.81 -12.89 8.90
C ILE A 44 7.21 -12.80 10.30
N ALA A 45 6.53 -13.85 10.78
CA ALA A 45 5.95 -13.88 12.12
C ALA A 45 7.00 -13.59 13.22
N GLU A 46 8.24 -14.10 13.07
CA GLU A 46 9.36 -13.77 13.97
C GLU A 46 9.75 -12.29 13.90
N ALA A 47 9.80 -11.71 12.70
CA ALA A 47 10.10 -10.29 12.54
C ALA A 47 9.03 -9.42 13.22
N LEU A 48 7.75 -9.75 13.09
CA LEU A 48 6.63 -9.00 13.68
C LEU A 48 6.67 -8.95 15.21
N ARG A 49 7.25 -9.95 15.89
CA ARG A 49 7.45 -9.94 17.35
C ARG A 49 8.38 -8.83 17.82
N ARG A 50 9.17 -8.21 16.91
CA ARG A 50 10.08 -7.10 17.21
C ARG A 50 9.40 -5.73 17.19
N VAL A 51 8.13 -5.64 16.76
CA VAL A 51 7.35 -4.39 16.84
C VAL A 51 7.18 -4.02 18.32
N SER A 52 7.59 -2.80 18.67
CA SER A 52 7.72 -2.36 20.06
C SER A 52 6.82 -1.16 20.37
N PRO A 53 5.81 -1.32 21.25
CA PRO A 53 5.01 -0.20 21.74
C PRO A 53 5.87 0.92 22.36
N ASP A 54 6.94 0.58 23.08
CA ASP A 54 7.82 1.54 23.70
C ASP A 54 8.57 2.42 22.68
N ARG A 55 8.98 1.83 21.54
CA ARG A 55 9.60 2.60 20.44
C ARG A 55 8.59 3.52 19.77
N ILE A 56 7.39 3.04 19.56
CA ILE A 56 6.28 3.84 19.03
C ILE A 56 5.98 5.01 19.97
N ARG A 57 5.86 4.75 21.27
CA ARG A 57 5.70 5.80 22.29
C ARG A 57 6.80 6.87 22.20
N GLN A 58 8.07 6.45 22.20
CA GLN A 58 9.22 7.35 22.08
C GLN A 58 9.18 8.18 20.79
N THR A 59 8.73 7.60 19.68
CA THR A 59 8.57 8.31 18.39
C THR A 59 7.50 9.38 18.49
N ILE A 60 6.31 9.03 19.01
CA ILE A 60 5.19 9.97 19.16
C ILE A 60 5.55 11.11 20.11
N GLU A 61 6.10 10.80 21.29
CA GLU A 61 6.53 11.79 22.28
C GLU A 61 7.60 12.74 21.71
N LYS A 62 8.54 12.19 20.91
CA LYS A 62 9.58 12.99 20.26
C LYS A 62 9.02 13.93 19.19
N LEU A 63 8.09 13.46 18.37
CA LEU A 63 7.43 14.30 17.36
C LEU A 63 6.64 15.43 18.04
N VAL A 64 5.90 15.12 19.10
CA VAL A 64 5.15 16.12 19.88
C VAL A 64 6.09 17.16 20.52
N ALA A 65 7.28 16.75 20.97
CA ALA A 65 8.25 17.65 21.61
C ALA A 65 8.80 18.75 20.68
N PHE A 66 8.59 18.68 19.37
CA PHE A 66 8.90 19.75 18.43
C PHE A 66 7.91 20.92 18.50
N ASN A 67 6.88 20.84 19.34
CA ASN A 67 5.86 21.82 19.69
C ASN A 67 4.84 22.10 18.57
N ASN A 68 5.28 22.53 17.41
CA ASN A 68 4.44 22.75 16.23
C ASN A 68 5.18 22.19 15.02
N ARG A 69 4.54 21.27 14.30
CA ARG A 69 5.09 20.66 13.10
C ARG A 69 4.30 21.04 11.85
N SER A 70 3.49 22.13 11.94
CA SER A 70 2.82 22.63 10.73
C SER A 70 3.84 22.87 9.62
N THR A 71 3.48 22.56 8.40
CA THR A 71 4.33 22.76 7.22
C THR A 71 4.85 24.20 7.12
N ILE A 72 4.10 25.17 7.63
CA ILE A 72 4.50 26.59 7.69
C ILE A 72 5.22 26.98 8.99
N SER A 73 5.52 26.03 9.88
CA SER A 73 6.30 26.27 11.10
C SER A 73 7.78 26.46 10.79
N PRO A 74 8.60 26.94 11.75
CA PRO A 74 10.00 27.27 11.50
C PRO A 74 10.84 26.12 10.92
N GLN A 75 11.69 26.45 9.95
CA GLN A 75 12.61 25.54 9.27
C GLN A 75 14.05 26.09 9.22
N ASP A 76 14.30 27.24 9.84
CA ASP A 76 15.61 27.86 9.89
C ASP A 76 16.58 27.12 10.83
N GLU A 77 17.89 27.32 10.63
CA GLU A 77 18.94 26.60 11.35
C GLU A 77 18.86 26.79 12.88
N ALA A 78 18.47 27.98 13.34
CA ALA A 78 18.36 28.27 14.78
C ALA A 78 17.20 27.48 15.41
N SER A 79 16.06 27.42 14.73
CA SER A 79 14.89 26.65 15.16
C SER A 79 15.17 25.13 15.13
N ILE A 80 15.84 24.65 14.08
CA ILE A 80 16.27 23.23 13.97
C ILE A 80 17.18 22.89 15.15
N LYS A 81 18.20 23.72 15.43
CA LYS A 81 19.12 23.52 16.56
C LYS A 81 18.42 23.58 17.92
N ALA A 82 17.38 24.39 18.03
CA ALA A 82 16.55 24.49 19.24
C ALA A 82 15.56 23.31 19.39
N GLY A 83 15.48 22.42 18.41
CA GLY A 83 14.53 21.28 18.39
C GLY A 83 13.09 21.72 18.23
N LYS A 84 12.79 22.72 17.40
CA LYS A 84 11.46 23.29 17.18
C LYS A 84 11.10 23.33 15.70
N GLY A 85 9.80 23.20 15.42
CA GLY A 85 9.24 23.32 14.08
C GLY A 85 9.39 22.07 13.22
N ILE A 86 8.82 22.14 12.03
CA ILE A 86 8.81 21.05 11.04
C ILE A 86 10.23 20.70 10.55
N GLY A 87 11.13 21.71 10.46
CA GLY A 87 12.52 21.47 10.08
C GLY A 87 13.25 20.55 11.05
N ALA A 88 13.06 20.75 12.37
CA ALA A 88 13.66 19.89 13.38
C ALA A 88 13.07 18.46 13.37
N ALA A 89 11.76 18.33 13.11
CA ALA A 89 11.11 17.03 12.96
C ALA A 89 11.66 16.28 11.75
N ARG A 90 11.80 16.96 10.60
CA ARG A 90 12.39 16.42 9.37
C ARG A 90 13.78 15.85 9.61
N GLU A 91 14.69 16.64 10.21
CA GLU A 91 16.07 16.21 10.45
C GLU A 91 16.13 15.03 11.42
N TRP A 92 15.25 15.01 12.43
CA TRP A 92 15.17 13.88 13.36
C TRP A 92 14.67 12.61 12.67
N ILE A 93 13.61 12.66 11.85
CA ILE A 93 13.11 11.50 11.10
C ILE A 93 14.19 10.94 10.18
N LYS A 94 14.90 11.82 9.47
CA LYS A 94 16.03 11.43 8.62
C LYS A 94 17.09 10.69 9.44
N SER A 95 17.47 11.23 10.60
CA SER A 95 18.46 10.61 11.49
C SER A 95 18.01 9.25 12.03
N GLU A 96 16.70 9.04 12.27
CA GLU A 96 16.17 7.74 12.68
C GLU A 96 16.26 6.71 11.55
N PHE A 97 15.92 7.05 10.31
CA PHE A 97 16.13 6.17 9.17
C PHE A 97 17.62 5.84 8.96
N GLU A 98 18.51 6.81 9.08
CA GLU A 98 19.97 6.60 9.00
C GLU A 98 20.47 5.67 10.11
N ARG A 99 19.94 5.82 11.34
CA ARG A 99 20.23 4.94 12.47
C ARG A 99 19.75 3.51 12.17
N TYR A 100 18.53 3.33 11.67
CA TYR A 100 18.02 2.01 11.29
C TYR A 100 18.82 1.39 10.16
N SER A 101 19.26 2.19 9.18
CA SER A 101 20.18 1.74 8.14
C SER A 101 21.48 1.21 8.71
N LYS A 102 22.09 1.94 9.65
CA LYS A 102 23.29 1.49 10.35
C LYS A 102 23.07 0.19 11.12
N ASP A 103 21.94 0.08 11.84
CA ASP A 103 21.60 -1.09 12.66
C ASP A 103 21.36 -2.37 11.83
N CYS A 104 21.05 -2.25 10.54
CA CYS A 104 20.91 -3.36 9.61
C CYS A 104 22.10 -3.54 8.64
N GLY A 105 23.22 -2.82 8.87
CA GLY A 105 24.41 -2.94 8.03
C GLY A 105 24.35 -2.19 6.70
N GLY A 106 23.63 -1.07 6.64
CA GLY A 106 23.49 -0.23 5.45
C GLY A 106 22.38 -0.69 4.51
N CYS A 107 21.35 -1.37 5.03
CA CYS A 107 20.29 -1.95 4.21
C CYS A 107 19.31 -0.92 3.66
N LEU A 108 19.22 0.27 4.25
CA LEU A 108 18.30 1.34 3.85
C LEU A 108 19.05 2.47 3.16
N GLU A 109 18.56 2.88 2.01
CA GLU A 109 18.98 4.10 1.32
C GLU A 109 18.06 5.25 1.74
N VAL A 110 18.56 6.20 2.55
CA VAL A 110 17.78 7.33 3.06
C VAL A 110 17.83 8.49 2.08
N LYS A 111 16.67 9.06 1.77
CA LYS A 111 16.48 10.13 0.78
C LYS A 111 15.52 11.19 1.27
N THR A 112 15.59 12.35 0.62
CA THR A 112 14.62 13.42 0.75
C THR A 112 14.05 13.78 -0.64
N ASP A 113 12.81 14.22 -0.66
CA ASP A 113 12.14 14.78 -1.81
C ASP A 113 11.68 16.19 -1.42
N THR A 114 12.35 17.21 -1.95
CA THR A 114 12.17 18.61 -1.55
C THR A 114 11.70 19.45 -2.72
N PHE A 115 10.68 20.27 -2.50
CA PHE A 115 10.14 21.21 -3.47
C PHE A 115 9.64 22.49 -2.77
N THR A 116 9.34 23.52 -3.54
CA THR A 116 8.74 24.75 -3.01
C THR A 116 7.29 24.87 -3.46
N GLU A 117 6.37 24.84 -2.47
CA GLU A 117 4.96 25.11 -2.71
C GLU A 117 4.71 26.61 -2.80
N GLN A 118 3.90 27.02 -3.78
CA GLN A 118 3.53 28.42 -3.99
C GLN A 118 2.38 28.81 -3.05
N PRO A 119 2.18 30.13 -2.83
CA PRO A 119 1.09 30.58 -1.98
C PRO A 119 -0.26 30.03 -2.40
N ALA A 120 -0.98 29.46 -1.45
CA ALA A 120 -2.28 28.83 -1.59
C ALA A 120 -3.15 29.14 -0.35
N GLU A 121 -4.36 28.59 -0.28
CA GLU A 121 -5.30 28.87 0.82
C GLU A 121 -4.69 28.70 2.21
N ARG A 122 -3.85 27.65 2.39
CA ARG A 122 -3.19 27.33 3.67
C ARG A 122 -1.67 27.46 3.63
N ILE A 123 -1.12 28.01 2.56
CA ILE A 123 0.30 28.32 2.38
C ILE A 123 0.43 29.84 2.12
N PRO A 124 0.72 30.66 3.16
CA PRO A 124 0.66 32.12 3.04
C PRO A 124 1.82 32.74 2.23
N SER A 125 2.93 32.01 2.09
CA SER A 125 4.13 32.44 1.36
C SER A 125 4.80 31.20 0.72
N PRO A 126 5.70 31.38 -0.28
CA PRO A 126 6.46 30.26 -0.82
C PRO A 126 7.12 29.47 0.30
N THR A 127 6.78 28.18 0.41
CA THR A 127 7.18 27.31 1.50
C THR A 127 7.90 26.08 0.98
N GLU A 128 9.09 25.78 1.53
CA GLU A 128 9.79 24.54 1.23
C GLU A 128 9.11 23.37 1.96
N ILE A 129 8.76 22.34 1.22
CA ILE A 129 8.18 21.09 1.72
C ILE A 129 9.15 19.96 1.42
N THR A 130 9.42 19.11 2.41
CA THR A 130 10.37 18.01 2.27
C THR A 130 9.78 16.71 2.80
N ASN A 131 9.55 15.75 1.92
CA ASN A 131 9.28 14.38 2.29
C ASN A 131 10.59 13.66 2.66
N VAL A 132 10.56 12.80 3.67
CA VAL A 132 11.71 11.98 4.08
C VAL A 132 11.36 10.51 3.87
N TYR A 133 12.21 9.76 3.18
CA TYR A 133 11.94 8.34 2.94
C TYR A 133 13.18 7.48 2.95
N ALA A 134 12.97 6.19 3.26
CA ALA A 134 14.00 5.17 3.22
C ALA A 134 13.59 4.05 2.26
N VAL A 135 14.55 3.54 1.50
CA VAL A 135 14.34 2.50 0.48
C VAL A 135 15.10 1.24 0.90
N LEU A 136 14.37 0.16 1.14
CA LEU A 136 14.91 -1.18 1.27
C LEU A 136 14.85 -1.86 -0.10
N ARG A 137 15.96 -1.90 -0.80
CA ARG A 137 16.04 -2.42 -2.17
C ARG A 137 15.72 -3.92 -2.23
N GLY A 138 14.92 -4.29 -3.24
CA GLY A 138 14.64 -5.70 -3.56
C GLY A 138 15.90 -6.46 -3.94
N SER A 139 16.00 -7.71 -3.53
CA SER A 139 17.15 -8.59 -3.72
C SER A 139 17.15 -9.36 -5.05
N ASP A 140 15.98 -9.46 -5.72
CA ASP A 140 15.85 -10.14 -7.01
C ASP A 140 15.89 -9.12 -8.17
N PRO A 141 16.95 -9.14 -9.03
CA PRO A 141 17.05 -8.19 -10.15
C PRO A 141 15.84 -8.16 -11.09
N LYS A 142 15.05 -9.24 -11.14
CA LYS A 142 13.85 -9.33 -11.97
C LYS A 142 12.62 -8.73 -11.30
N GLN A 143 12.64 -8.51 -9.99
CA GLN A 143 11.52 -8.05 -9.20
C GLN A 143 11.81 -6.79 -8.38
N ALA A 144 13.07 -6.36 -8.28
CA ALA A 144 13.48 -5.19 -7.48
C ALA A 144 12.86 -3.86 -7.93
N GLU A 145 12.35 -3.80 -9.17
CA GLU A 145 11.60 -2.63 -9.66
C GLU A 145 10.14 -2.58 -9.15
N ARG A 146 9.62 -3.69 -8.63
CA ARG A 146 8.33 -3.71 -7.95
C ARG A 146 8.49 -3.07 -6.58
N MET A 147 7.54 -2.21 -6.22
CA MET A 147 7.64 -1.41 -5.01
C MET A 147 6.35 -1.49 -4.20
N VAL A 148 6.50 -1.56 -2.88
CA VAL A 148 5.41 -1.41 -1.92
C VAL A 148 5.78 -0.31 -0.93
N LEU A 149 4.81 0.50 -0.50
CA LEU A 149 5.08 1.71 0.27
C LEU A 149 4.17 1.78 1.51
N VAL A 150 4.73 2.23 2.63
CA VAL A 150 3.99 2.64 3.82
C VAL A 150 4.28 4.09 4.13
N THR A 151 3.25 4.84 4.55
CA THR A 151 3.38 6.26 4.87
C THR A 151 2.49 6.69 6.03
N GLY A 152 2.85 7.79 6.65
CA GLY A 152 2.09 8.68 7.50
C GLY A 152 2.65 10.08 7.36
N HIS A 153 1.88 11.12 7.70
CA HIS A 153 2.38 12.49 7.60
C HIS A 153 2.99 12.96 8.91
N TYR A 154 4.10 13.69 8.83
CA TYR A 154 4.78 14.14 10.04
C TYR A 154 4.50 15.60 10.39
N ASP A 155 3.84 16.34 9.50
CA ASP A 155 3.30 17.65 9.85
C ASP A 155 2.09 17.50 10.79
N SER A 156 1.70 18.58 11.41
CA SER A 156 0.59 18.65 12.37
C SER A 156 -0.02 20.04 12.33
N ARG A 157 -1.23 20.21 12.87
CA ARG A 157 -1.84 21.54 13.01
C ARG A 157 -2.64 21.66 14.30
N ASN A 158 -2.90 22.90 14.71
CA ASN A 158 -3.92 23.26 15.68
C ASN A 158 -5.25 23.64 14.98
N SER A 159 -6.16 24.32 15.64
CA SER A 159 -7.45 24.71 15.06
C SER A 159 -7.35 25.71 13.90
N ASP A 160 -6.28 26.50 13.85
CA ASP A 160 -6.00 27.44 12.76
C ASP A 160 -4.93 26.88 11.82
N PRO A 161 -5.26 26.49 10.57
CA PRO A 161 -4.28 25.94 9.63
C PRO A 161 -3.18 26.94 9.22
N LEU A 162 -3.35 28.23 9.49
CA LEU A 162 -2.35 29.27 9.23
C LEU A 162 -1.46 29.57 10.44
N ASN A 163 -1.66 28.90 11.57
CA ASN A 163 -0.88 29.11 12.78
C ASN A 163 0.30 28.13 12.88
N GLY A 164 1.46 28.55 12.43
CA GLY A 164 2.71 27.80 12.52
C GLY A 164 3.53 28.01 13.79
N THR A 165 2.98 28.65 14.85
CA THR A 165 3.72 29.05 16.06
C THR A 165 3.18 28.47 17.36
N ASP A 166 1.87 28.49 17.56
CA ASP A 166 1.25 27.95 18.77
C ASP A 166 1.33 26.42 18.81
N PRO A 167 1.23 25.79 19.99
CA PRO A 167 1.32 24.35 20.10
C PRO A 167 0.38 23.59 19.15
N ALA A 168 0.93 22.66 18.38
CA ALA A 168 0.22 21.74 17.51
C ALA A 168 0.81 20.33 17.69
N PRO A 169 0.49 19.66 18.81
CA PRO A 169 1.17 18.43 19.21
C PRO A 169 0.98 17.29 18.22
N GLY A 170 -0.23 17.09 17.64
CA GLY A 170 -0.47 16.08 16.61
C GLY A 170 0.02 14.69 16.99
N ALA A 171 -0.37 14.20 18.17
CA ALA A 171 0.09 12.90 18.66
C ALA A 171 -0.58 11.75 17.93
N ASN A 172 -1.89 11.86 17.67
CA ASN A 172 -2.67 10.93 16.87
C ASN A 172 -2.69 11.32 15.39
N ASP A 173 -2.87 12.60 15.11
CA ASP A 173 -2.91 13.20 13.79
C ASP A 173 -1.63 14.06 13.52
N ASP A 174 -0.49 13.54 12.92
CA ASP A 174 -0.32 12.14 12.58
C ASP A 174 1.07 11.63 12.99
N ALA A 175 1.48 11.93 14.24
CA ALA A 175 2.67 11.26 14.76
C ALA A 175 2.45 9.74 14.89
N SER A 176 1.19 9.28 15.01
CA SER A 176 0.84 7.87 15.10
C SER A 176 1.16 7.12 13.80
N GLY A 177 0.76 7.63 12.64
CA GLY A 177 1.04 7.02 11.33
C GLY A 177 2.51 7.16 10.94
N THR A 178 3.15 8.30 11.23
CA THR A 178 4.61 8.45 11.08
C THR A 178 5.35 7.39 11.91
N ALA A 179 4.90 7.10 13.14
CA ALA A 179 5.50 6.07 13.98
C ALA A 179 5.31 4.66 13.38
N VAL A 180 4.18 4.37 12.72
CA VAL A 180 3.99 3.10 11.97
C VAL A 180 5.02 2.97 10.85
N SER A 181 5.23 4.02 10.04
CA SER A 181 6.21 3.99 8.94
C SER A 181 7.64 3.76 9.46
N LEU A 182 8.05 4.49 10.49
CA LEU A 182 9.37 4.33 11.12
C LEU A 182 9.57 2.95 11.75
N GLU A 183 8.56 2.43 12.43
CA GLU A 183 8.65 1.11 13.07
C GLU A 183 8.69 -0.03 12.04
N CYS A 184 7.95 0.08 10.93
CA CYS A 184 8.06 -0.82 9.79
C CYS A 184 9.50 -0.82 9.22
N ALA A 185 10.09 0.35 9.02
CA ALA A 185 11.48 0.48 8.54
C ALA A 185 12.48 -0.21 9.46
N ARG A 186 12.34 0.00 10.78
CA ARG A 186 13.20 -0.61 11.79
C ARG A 186 13.10 -2.14 11.81
N VAL A 187 11.87 -2.66 11.79
CA VAL A 187 11.60 -4.10 11.89
C VAL A 187 12.00 -4.83 10.61
N LEU A 188 11.53 -4.35 9.46
CA LEU A 188 11.77 -5.01 8.18
C LEU A 188 13.21 -4.80 7.69
N GLY A 189 13.83 -3.64 7.95
CA GLY A 189 15.24 -3.43 7.71
C GLY A 189 16.11 -4.48 8.44
N LYS A 190 15.84 -4.71 9.74
CA LYS A 190 16.57 -5.73 10.51
C LYS A 190 16.29 -7.16 10.05
N ALA A 191 15.09 -7.43 9.53
CA ALA A 191 14.69 -8.75 9.04
C ALA A 191 15.20 -9.05 7.61
N SER A 192 15.59 -8.02 6.85
CA SER A 192 15.93 -8.12 5.42
C SER A 192 17.06 -9.11 5.10
N ALA A 193 18.04 -9.25 6.00
CA ALA A 193 19.13 -10.22 5.85
C ALA A 193 18.66 -11.67 5.76
N GLN A 194 17.54 -11.98 6.48
CA GLN A 194 16.96 -13.33 6.52
C GLN A 194 15.86 -13.52 5.47
N LEU A 195 15.00 -12.48 5.29
CA LEU A 195 13.83 -12.54 4.40
C LEU A 195 14.22 -12.34 2.92
N LYS A 196 15.26 -11.53 2.65
CA LYS A 196 15.74 -11.26 1.28
C LYS A 196 14.57 -10.91 0.34
N PHE A 197 13.78 -9.90 0.69
CA PHE A 197 12.62 -9.49 -0.08
C PHE A 197 12.93 -9.35 -1.57
N PRO A 198 12.26 -10.04 -2.49
CA PRO A 198 12.44 -9.88 -3.93
C PRO A 198 12.12 -8.46 -4.42
N ALA A 199 11.04 -7.86 -3.94
CA ALA A 199 10.60 -6.52 -4.29
C ALA A 199 11.13 -5.46 -3.29
N THR A 200 11.12 -4.20 -3.71
CA THR A 200 11.57 -3.03 -2.93
C THR A 200 10.46 -2.57 -1.96
N ILE A 201 10.86 -2.19 -0.74
CA ILE A 201 9.96 -1.58 0.24
C ILE A 201 10.38 -0.13 0.47
N ILE A 202 9.40 0.79 0.47
CA ILE A 202 9.61 2.23 0.72
C ILE A 202 8.89 2.59 2.01
N PHE A 203 9.60 3.27 2.90
CA PHE A 203 9.09 3.83 4.16
C PHE A 203 9.13 5.34 4.04
N LEU A 204 7.96 5.99 4.03
CA LEU A 204 7.80 7.40 3.73
C LEU A 204 7.22 8.14 4.94
N ALA A 205 7.75 9.31 5.24
CA ALA A 205 7.16 10.32 6.10
C ALA A 205 6.85 11.56 5.24
N VAL A 206 5.57 11.87 5.10
CA VAL A 206 5.06 12.95 4.24
C VAL A 206 4.97 14.26 5.03
N ALA A 207 5.20 15.39 4.36
CA ALA A 207 4.90 16.73 4.88
C ALA A 207 3.81 17.40 4.02
N GLY A 208 3.12 18.40 4.56
CA GLY A 208 2.15 19.19 3.81
C GLY A 208 0.81 18.49 3.60
N GLU A 209 0.47 17.49 4.39
CA GLU A 209 -0.87 16.88 4.38
C GLU A 209 -1.89 17.91 4.80
N GLU A 210 -1.67 18.55 5.95
CA GLU A 210 -2.57 19.49 6.60
C GLU A 210 -2.80 20.79 5.82
N GLN A 211 -1.89 21.15 4.94
CA GLN A 211 -2.02 22.31 4.08
C GLN A 211 -2.71 22.00 2.75
N GLY A 212 -2.78 20.74 2.33
CA GLY A 212 -3.47 20.40 1.09
C GLY A 212 -2.99 19.13 0.41
N LEU A 213 -2.42 18.17 1.13
CA LEU A 213 -1.82 16.94 0.59
C LEU A 213 -0.59 17.23 -0.29
N ASP A 214 0.12 18.33 -0.06
CA ASP A 214 1.09 18.84 -1.03
C ASP A 214 2.28 17.90 -1.21
N GLY A 215 2.81 17.33 -0.12
CA GLY A 215 3.91 16.38 -0.17
C GLY A 215 3.54 15.07 -0.84
N SER A 216 2.37 14.49 -0.54
CA SER A 216 1.93 13.26 -1.18
C SER A 216 1.60 13.44 -2.65
N LYS A 217 1.02 14.60 -3.05
CA LYS A 217 0.79 14.94 -4.46
C LYS A 217 2.10 15.01 -5.23
N HIS A 218 3.09 15.73 -4.68
CA HIS A 218 4.40 15.84 -5.30
C HIS A 218 5.08 14.48 -5.43
N PHE A 219 5.09 13.70 -4.36
CA PHE A 219 5.72 12.38 -4.33
C PHE A 219 5.04 11.39 -5.30
N ALA A 220 3.71 11.35 -5.34
CA ALA A 220 2.96 10.49 -6.25
C ALA A 220 3.17 10.88 -7.72
N GLN A 221 3.24 12.18 -8.02
CA GLN A 221 3.56 12.69 -9.37
C GLN A 221 4.99 12.32 -9.77
N MET A 222 5.97 12.49 -8.87
CA MET A 222 7.36 12.07 -9.10
C MET A 222 7.43 10.57 -9.38
N ALA A 223 6.78 9.74 -8.58
CA ALA A 223 6.73 8.29 -8.79
C ALA A 223 6.14 7.93 -10.17
N LYS A 224 5.08 8.62 -10.59
CA LYS A 224 4.46 8.45 -11.91
C LYS A 224 5.39 8.86 -13.05
N GLN A 225 6.02 10.03 -12.94
CA GLN A 225 6.97 10.55 -13.94
C GLN A 225 8.19 9.63 -14.10
N GLN A 226 8.67 9.05 -12.99
CA GLN A 226 9.77 8.10 -12.98
C GLN A 226 9.35 6.66 -13.33
N SER A 227 8.08 6.46 -13.68
CA SER A 227 7.53 5.15 -14.07
C SER A 227 7.73 4.07 -12.99
N TRP A 228 7.59 4.42 -11.72
CA TRP A 228 7.70 3.47 -10.62
C TRP A 228 6.61 2.40 -10.72
N LYS A 229 6.99 1.15 -10.49
CA LYS A 229 6.05 0.01 -10.40
C LYS A 229 5.55 -0.12 -8.96
N LEU A 230 4.83 0.88 -8.50
CA LEU A 230 4.29 0.96 -7.15
C LEU A 230 2.98 0.16 -7.08
N GLU A 231 3.05 -1.03 -6.48
CA GLU A 231 1.94 -2.00 -6.43
C GLU A 231 0.98 -1.76 -5.27
N ALA A 232 1.47 -1.16 -4.17
CA ALA A 232 0.68 -0.92 -2.98
C ALA A 232 1.18 0.29 -2.20
N VAL A 233 0.25 1.13 -1.73
CA VAL A 233 0.49 2.23 -0.79
C VAL A 233 -0.39 2.06 0.43
N LEU A 234 0.24 1.94 1.60
CA LEU A 234 -0.41 1.80 2.91
C LEU A 234 -0.29 3.14 3.65
N ASN A 235 -1.30 3.99 3.53
CA ASN A 235 -1.33 5.26 4.26
C ASN A 235 -1.95 5.07 5.64
N ASN A 236 -1.21 5.45 6.67
CA ASN A 236 -1.65 5.44 8.07
C ASN A 236 -1.85 6.88 8.51
N ASP A 237 -3.06 7.20 8.94
CA ASP A 237 -3.41 8.57 9.31
C ASP A 237 -4.55 8.50 10.34
N ILE A 238 -4.29 9.01 11.55
CA ILE A 238 -5.11 8.87 12.75
C ILE A 238 -5.25 7.38 13.14
N VAL A 239 -4.14 6.77 13.50
CA VAL A 239 -4.08 5.36 13.94
C VAL A 239 -3.65 5.23 15.42
N GLY A 240 -3.91 6.26 16.21
CA GLY A 240 -3.57 6.32 17.63
C GLY A 240 -4.46 5.47 18.54
N GLY A 241 -5.66 5.10 18.07
CA GLY A 241 -6.57 4.28 18.85
C GLY A 241 -6.99 4.96 20.14
N ASN A 242 -7.49 6.21 20.06
CA ASN A 242 -7.85 7.02 21.22
C ASN A 242 -8.56 6.21 22.32
N LEU A 243 -8.44 6.68 23.56
CA LEU A 243 -9.00 6.03 24.76
C LEU A 243 -10.49 6.39 25.01
N GLY A 244 -11.19 6.87 23.98
CA GLY A 244 -12.61 7.24 24.06
C GLY A 244 -13.53 6.04 24.33
N ARG A 245 -14.65 6.32 25.00
CA ARG A 245 -15.61 5.28 25.47
C ARG A 245 -16.08 4.33 24.39
N ASP A 246 -16.29 4.83 23.17
CA ASP A 246 -16.89 4.08 22.08
C ASP A 246 -15.85 3.59 21.06
N GLN A 247 -14.56 3.66 21.40
CA GLN A 247 -13.47 3.14 20.59
C GLN A 247 -13.43 1.61 20.68
N ASP A 248 -13.23 0.96 19.54
CA ASP A 248 -12.90 -0.48 19.48
C ASP A 248 -11.43 -0.65 19.10
N ALA A 249 -10.60 -0.92 20.10
CA ALA A 249 -9.17 -1.13 19.93
C ALA A 249 -8.83 -2.48 19.22
N GLY A 250 -9.82 -3.32 18.94
CA GLY A 250 -9.68 -4.53 18.13
C GLY A 250 -9.87 -4.30 16.63
N ILE A 251 -10.26 -3.10 16.20
CA ILE A 251 -10.63 -2.80 14.81
C ILE A 251 -9.78 -1.63 14.28
N VAL A 252 -9.31 -1.77 13.03
CA VAL A 252 -8.79 -0.65 12.22
C VAL A 252 -9.58 -0.58 10.91
N ARG A 253 -10.04 0.62 10.53
CA ARG A 253 -10.73 0.84 9.26
C ARG A 253 -9.70 0.90 8.13
N VAL A 254 -10.02 0.24 7.01
CA VAL A 254 -9.23 0.29 5.78
C VAL A 254 -10.12 0.81 4.65
N PHE A 255 -9.89 2.07 4.28
CA PHE A 255 -10.61 2.73 3.19
C PHE A 255 -9.96 2.43 1.86
N SER A 256 -10.77 2.23 0.82
CA SER A 256 -10.30 1.96 -0.54
C SER A 256 -11.25 2.53 -1.59
N GLU A 257 -10.70 3.11 -2.66
CA GLU A 257 -11.52 3.60 -3.77
C GLU A 257 -12.18 2.44 -4.54
N GLY A 258 -13.35 2.67 -5.10
CA GLY A 258 -14.04 1.72 -5.96
C GLY A 258 -13.74 1.96 -7.44
N LEU A 259 -14.20 3.08 -7.95
CA LEU A 259 -13.86 3.52 -9.30
C LEU A 259 -12.51 4.24 -9.24
N PRO A 260 -11.50 3.83 -10.07
CA PRO A 260 -10.18 4.45 -10.01
C PRO A 260 -10.25 5.95 -10.33
N ALA A 261 -9.68 6.78 -9.46
CA ALA A 261 -9.68 8.23 -9.62
C ALA A 261 -8.93 8.69 -10.90
N ALA A 262 -7.95 7.91 -11.34
CA ALA A 262 -7.18 8.16 -12.55
C ALA A 262 -7.87 7.68 -13.85
N ALA A 263 -8.99 6.95 -13.76
CA ALA A 263 -9.62 6.32 -14.92
C ALA A 263 -10.34 7.33 -15.83
N ALA A 264 -10.17 7.16 -17.14
CA ALA A 264 -10.91 7.93 -18.12
C ALA A 264 -12.42 7.56 -18.12
N GLU A 265 -13.29 8.45 -18.60
CA GLU A 265 -14.75 8.21 -18.62
C GLU A 265 -15.13 6.93 -19.37
N ILE A 266 -14.43 6.59 -20.45
CA ILE A 266 -14.67 5.36 -21.21
C ILE A 266 -14.36 4.12 -20.38
N GLU A 267 -13.34 4.17 -19.56
CA GLU A 267 -12.96 3.09 -18.64
C GLU A 267 -13.98 2.96 -17.51
N ILE A 268 -14.42 4.06 -16.92
CA ILE A 268 -15.50 4.08 -15.92
C ILE A 268 -16.78 3.45 -16.46
N LYS A 269 -17.19 3.80 -17.69
CA LYS A 269 -18.34 3.17 -18.35
C LYS A 269 -18.15 1.67 -18.52
N ARG A 270 -16.94 1.22 -18.90
CA ARG A 270 -16.59 -0.19 -19.04
C ARG A 270 -16.67 -0.92 -17.69
N ILE A 271 -16.07 -0.36 -16.63
CA ILE A 271 -16.12 -0.93 -15.28
C ILE A 271 -17.57 -1.16 -14.86
N ARG A 272 -18.45 -0.17 -15.04
CA ARG A 272 -19.89 -0.28 -14.73
C ARG A 272 -20.60 -1.35 -15.56
N MET A 273 -20.28 -1.49 -16.84
CA MET A 273 -20.85 -2.54 -17.69
C MET A 273 -20.48 -3.96 -17.23
N LEU A 274 -19.32 -4.11 -16.56
CA LEU A 274 -18.81 -5.39 -16.06
C LEU A 274 -19.18 -5.66 -14.61
N GLY A 275 -19.83 -4.69 -13.91
CA GLY A 275 -20.12 -4.79 -12.48
C GLY A 275 -18.87 -4.72 -11.60
N GLY A 276 -17.79 -4.08 -12.11
CA GLY A 276 -16.47 -4.03 -11.48
C GLY A 276 -16.24 -2.87 -10.52
N GLU A 277 -17.30 -2.18 -10.05
CA GLU A 277 -17.15 -1.03 -9.15
C GLU A 277 -16.51 -1.36 -7.80
N SER A 278 -16.47 -2.63 -7.46
CA SER A 278 -15.85 -3.13 -6.23
C SER A 278 -14.53 -3.89 -6.46
N ASP A 279 -13.93 -3.76 -7.65
CA ASP A 279 -12.79 -4.60 -8.08
C ASP A 279 -11.57 -3.77 -8.50
N SER A 280 -11.46 -2.52 -8.04
CA SER A 280 -10.27 -1.70 -8.26
C SER A 280 -9.03 -2.32 -7.58
N ALA A 281 -7.85 -1.96 -8.07
CA ALA A 281 -6.59 -2.40 -7.45
C ALA A 281 -6.50 -2.02 -5.95
N SER A 282 -7.06 -0.88 -5.55
CA SER A 282 -7.14 -0.46 -4.13
C SER A 282 -8.08 -1.36 -3.32
N ARG A 283 -9.19 -1.84 -3.90
CA ARG A 283 -10.10 -2.81 -3.26
C ARG A 283 -9.43 -4.16 -3.08
N GLU A 284 -8.68 -4.61 -4.08
CA GLU A 284 -7.93 -5.85 -4.00
C GLU A 284 -6.81 -5.75 -2.96
N LEU A 285 -6.15 -4.61 -2.85
CA LEU A 285 -5.19 -4.34 -1.78
C LEU A 285 -5.87 -4.38 -0.38
N ALA A 286 -7.05 -3.78 -0.23
CA ALA A 286 -7.79 -3.81 1.02
C ALA A 286 -8.20 -5.24 1.43
N ARG A 287 -8.67 -6.08 0.49
CA ARG A 287 -8.95 -7.50 0.71
C ARG A 287 -7.69 -8.28 1.11
N TYR A 288 -6.58 -8.01 0.43
CA TYR A 288 -5.29 -8.61 0.75
C TYR A 288 -4.84 -8.29 2.18
N ILE A 289 -5.00 -7.04 2.62
CA ILE A 289 -4.72 -6.63 4.01
C ILE A 289 -5.59 -7.40 5.00
N ALA A 290 -6.86 -7.63 4.69
CA ALA A 290 -7.74 -8.43 5.55
C ALA A 290 -7.30 -9.89 5.62
N ASP A 291 -6.86 -10.48 4.50
CA ASP A 291 -6.29 -11.84 4.46
C ASP A 291 -5.02 -11.94 5.32
N VAL A 292 -4.10 -10.99 5.18
CA VAL A 292 -2.87 -10.92 5.99
C VAL A 292 -3.20 -10.74 7.47
N GLY A 293 -4.17 -9.88 7.81
CA GLY A 293 -4.62 -9.70 9.19
C GLY A 293 -5.16 -10.99 9.84
N ARG A 294 -5.87 -11.82 9.06
CA ARG A 294 -6.32 -13.15 9.51
C ARG A 294 -5.16 -14.13 9.68
N SER A 295 -4.17 -14.06 8.76
CA SER A 295 -3.05 -15.01 8.75
C SER A 295 -2.06 -14.79 9.89
N TYR A 296 -1.76 -13.53 10.23
CA TYR A 296 -0.69 -13.21 11.19
C TYR A 296 -1.17 -12.83 12.59
N ASP A 297 -2.47 -12.81 12.85
CA ASP A 297 -3.05 -12.37 14.12
C ASP A 297 -2.35 -11.09 14.66
N ALA A 298 -2.43 -10.02 13.87
CA ALA A 298 -1.76 -8.75 14.20
C ALA A 298 -2.29 -8.10 15.49
N GLY A 299 -3.34 -8.66 16.08
CA GLY A 299 -4.03 -8.14 17.27
C GLY A 299 -5.02 -7.01 16.96
N VAL A 300 -5.25 -6.72 15.66
CA VAL A 300 -6.25 -5.79 15.17
C VAL A 300 -6.88 -6.35 13.90
N LYS A 301 -8.21 -6.22 13.78
CA LYS A 301 -8.99 -6.71 12.63
C LYS A 301 -9.24 -5.57 11.65
N PRO A 302 -8.84 -5.70 10.36
CA PRO A 302 -9.22 -4.76 9.33
C PRO A 302 -10.73 -4.76 9.10
N LEU A 303 -11.35 -3.58 9.18
CA LEU A 303 -12.72 -3.32 8.74
C LEU A 303 -12.64 -2.70 7.35
N LEU A 304 -13.04 -3.45 6.33
CA LEU A 304 -13.04 -2.97 4.94
C LEU A 304 -14.14 -1.91 4.77
N VAL A 305 -13.75 -0.68 4.51
CA VAL A 305 -14.66 0.42 4.20
C VAL A 305 -14.57 0.71 2.70
N PHE A 306 -15.58 0.25 1.97
CA PHE A 306 -15.64 0.38 0.52
C PHE A 306 -16.06 1.80 0.11
N ARG A 307 -15.22 2.76 0.46
CA ARG A 307 -15.30 4.20 0.19
C ARG A 307 -13.88 4.74 0.09
N LEU A 308 -13.65 5.73 -0.76
CA LEU A 308 -12.32 6.36 -0.92
C LEU A 308 -11.77 6.83 0.42
N ASP A 309 -12.55 7.60 1.20
CA ASP A 309 -12.20 8.10 2.53
C ASP A 309 -13.47 8.36 3.37
N ARG A 310 -13.31 8.93 4.54
CA ARG A 310 -14.35 9.47 5.40
C ARG A 310 -15.23 10.45 4.61
N PHE A 311 -16.45 10.65 5.07
CA PHE A 311 -17.43 11.43 4.33
C PHE A 311 -16.96 12.88 4.08
N LEU A 312 -16.77 13.26 2.81
CA LEU A 312 -16.30 14.57 2.33
C LEU A 312 -14.93 14.98 2.91
N ARG A 313 -14.06 13.99 3.19
CA ARG A 313 -12.67 14.20 3.63
C ARG A 313 -11.71 13.45 2.71
N GLY A 314 -10.42 13.66 2.89
CA GLY A 314 -9.35 13.03 2.12
C GLY A 314 -8.17 12.67 3.01
N GLY A 315 -7.09 12.24 2.40
CA GLY A 315 -5.79 11.96 2.98
C GLY A 315 -4.78 11.56 1.89
N ASP A 316 -3.53 11.35 2.26
CA ASP A 316 -2.40 11.16 1.34
C ASP A 316 -2.58 10.02 0.32
N HIS A 317 -3.28 8.94 0.68
CA HIS A 317 -3.58 7.83 -0.24
C HIS A 317 -4.30 8.30 -1.50
N SER A 318 -5.14 9.34 -1.42
CA SER A 318 -5.90 9.86 -2.55
C SER A 318 -5.00 10.48 -3.62
N SER A 319 -3.85 11.05 -3.22
CA SER A 319 -2.84 11.57 -4.15
C SER A 319 -2.24 10.45 -5.02
N PHE A 320 -2.00 9.29 -4.44
CA PHE A 320 -1.52 8.10 -5.17
C PHE A 320 -2.61 7.51 -6.06
N ASN A 321 -3.88 7.44 -5.58
CA ASN A 321 -5.02 6.98 -6.40
C ASN A 321 -5.20 7.86 -7.64
N GLN A 322 -5.04 9.19 -7.53
CA GLN A 322 -5.09 10.12 -8.66
C GLN A 322 -4.00 9.87 -9.71
N GLN A 323 -2.88 9.27 -9.33
CA GLN A 323 -1.83 8.86 -10.26
C GLN A 323 -2.00 7.41 -10.77
N GLY A 324 -3.05 6.71 -10.35
CA GLY A 324 -3.39 5.34 -10.75
C GLY A 324 -2.67 4.26 -9.96
N PHE A 325 -2.10 4.58 -8.80
CA PHE A 325 -1.52 3.59 -7.90
C PHE A 325 -2.58 3.03 -6.94
N ALA A 326 -2.46 1.74 -6.62
CA ALA A 326 -3.29 1.13 -5.58
C ALA A 326 -2.91 1.69 -4.21
N ALA A 327 -3.83 2.41 -3.57
CA ALA A 327 -3.58 3.01 -2.27
C ALA A 327 -4.80 2.87 -1.36
N VAL A 328 -4.54 2.65 -0.08
CA VAL A 328 -5.55 2.53 0.98
C VAL A 328 -5.19 3.43 2.16
N ARG A 329 -6.20 3.83 2.95
CA ARG A 329 -6.01 4.54 4.21
C ARG A 329 -6.38 3.65 5.39
N PHE A 330 -5.47 3.53 6.34
CA PHE A 330 -5.75 3.04 7.69
C PHE A 330 -6.13 4.20 8.58
N THR A 331 -7.18 4.01 9.40
CA THR A 331 -7.53 4.95 10.46
C THR A 331 -8.25 4.22 11.59
N GLU A 332 -8.18 4.74 12.81
CA GLU A 332 -8.81 4.14 13.97
C GLU A 332 -10.32 3.96 13.79
N PHE A 333 -10.93 3.08 14.58
CA PHE A 333 -12.36 2.75 14.45
C PHE A 333 -13.27 3.98 14.65
N ARG A 334 -12.94 4.83 15.63
CA ARG A 334 -13.71 6.04 15.94
C ARG A 334 -12.79 7.20 16.32
N GLU A 335 -12.83 8.26 15.53
CA GLU A 335 -12.04 9.47 15.75
C GLU A 335 -12.61 10.30 16.91
N ASP A 336 -11.74 10.98 17.69
CA ASP A 336 -12.13 11.92 18.73
C ASP A 336 -11.85 13.35 18.29
N PHE A 337 -12.91 14.07 17.91
CA PHE A 337 -12.81 15.44 17.40
C PHE A 337 -12.56 16.49 18.49
N ASN A 338 -12.57 16.12 19.77
CA ASN A 338 -12.09 17.02 20.85
C ASN A 338 -10.57 17.10 20.86
N HIS A 339 -9.90 16.10 20.30
CA HIS A 339 -8.45 16.06 20.24
C HIS A 339 -7.92 16.47 18.87
N GLN A 340 -8.50 15.97 17.79
CA GLN A 340 -8.04 16.24 16.43
C GLN A 340 -8.21 17.73 16.05
N HIS A 341 -7.13 18.35 15.52
CA HIS A 341 -7.11 19.73 15.04
C HIS A 341 -7.56 20.77 16.09
N GLN A 342 -7.28 20.53 17.36
CA GLN A 342 -7.70 21.40 18.46
C GLN A 342 -6.51 22.12 19.09
N ASN A 343 -6.73 23.37 19.50
CA ASN A 343 -5.79 24.05 20.39
C ASN A 343 -5.76 23.33 21.74
N VAL A 344 -4.58 23.17 22.30
CA VAL A 344 -4.41 22.59 23.64
C VAL A 344 -5.04 23.50 24.68
N ARG A 345 -6.09 23.04 25.35
CA ARG A 345 -6.80 23.77 26.39
C ARG A 345 -7.63 22.85 27.28
N HIS A 346 -7.92 23.33 28.48
CA HIS A 346 -8.93 22.75 29.36
C HIS A 346 -10.18 23.65 29.33
N ASP A 347 -11.34 23.08 29.22
CA ASP A 347 -12.62 23.79 29.33
C ASP A 347 -13.22 23.52 30.72
N ASP A 348 -13.11 24.47 31.60
CA ASP A 348 -13.59 24.35 32.99
C ASP A 348 -15.09 24.14 33.10
N ALA A 349 -15.89 24.58 32.11
CA ALA A 349 -17.34 24.45 32.13
C ALA A 349 -17.82 23.05 31.81
N THR A 350 -17.11 22.36 30.92
CA THR A 350 -17.45 21.00 30.46
C THR A 350 -16.53 19.93 31.04
N GLY A 351 -15.37 20.31 31.61
CA GLY A 351 -14.34 19.39 32.06
C GLY A 351 -13.60 18.69 30.92
N ILE A 352 -13.76 19.16 29.67
CA ILE A 352 -13.13 18.53 28.50
C ILE A 352 -11.73 19.09 28.32
N GLU A 353 -10.77 18.17 28.14
CA GLU A 353 -9.43 18.51 27.67
C GLU A 353 -9.38 18.41 26.15
N TYR A 354 -8.93 19.48 25.51
CA TYR A 354 -8.76 19.58 24.07
C TYR A 354 -7.29 19.50 23.68
N GLY A 355 -7.04 19.09 22.45
CA GLY A 355 -5.69 19.01 21.88
C GLY A 355 -5.22 17.57 21.72
N ASP A 356 -4.44 17.34 20.67
CA ASP A 356 -3.94 16.03 20.28
C ASP A 356 -2.65 15.66 21.04
N LEU A 357 -2.81 15.19 22.26
CA LEU A 357 -1.72 14.93 23.22
C LEU A 357 -1.39 13.44 23.31
N PRO A 358 -0.12 13.06 23.61
CA PRO A 358 0.31 11.67 23.73
C PRO A 358 -0.48 10.83 24.74
N LYS A 359 -1.01 11.46 25.80
CA LYS A 359 -1.80 10.77 26.83
C LYS A 359 -3.12 10.18 26.31
N PHE A 360 -3.58 10.62 25.14
CA PHE A 360 -4.81 10.12 24.50
C PHE A 360 -4.55 9.02 23.47
N VAL A 361 -3.29 8.64 23.25
CA VAL A 361 -2.90 7.61 22.28
C VAL A 361 -2.72 6.26 22.98
N ASP A 362 -3.37 5.20 22.47
CA ASP A 362 -3.11 3.81 22.80
C ASP A 362 -1.93 3.28 21.97
N VAL A 363 -0.73 3.33 22.50
CA VAL A 363 0.48 2.88 21.79
C VAL A 363 0.48 1.37 21.50
N ASP A 364 -0.24 0.58 22.27
CA ASP A 364 -0.40 -0.86 22.00
C ASP A 364 -1.29 -1.08 20.77
N TYR A 365 -2.30 -0.22 20.59
CA TYR A 365 -3.10 -0.21 19.36
C TYR A 365 -2.24 0.18 18.15
N VAL A 366 -1.45 1.26 18.23
CA VAL A 366 -0.52 1.66 17.16
C VAL A 366 0.44 0.52 16.81
N ALA A 367 0.94 -0.21 17.83
CA ALA A 367 1.81 -1.35 17.61
C ALA A 367 1.10 -2.51 16.89
N ARG A 368 -0.19 -2.75 17.15
CA ARG A 368 -1.00 -3.72 16.40
C ARG A 368 -1.18 -3.31 14.95
N VAL A 369 -1.46 -2.03 14.69
CA VAL A 369 -1.53 -1.48 13.33
C VAL A 369 -0.18 -1.57 12.61
N ALA A 370 0.93 -1.28 13.31
CA ALA A 370 2.27 -1.42 12.76
C ALA A 370 2.60 -2.89 12.41
N ARG A 371 2.18 -3.87 13.21
CA ARG A 371 2.32 -5.31 12.88
C ARG A 371 1.57 -5.67 11.62
N LEU A 372 0.33 -5.20 11.47
CA LEU A 372 -0.48 -5.44 10.27
C LEU A 372 0.17 -4.84 9.02
N ASN A 373 0.65 -3.59 9.11
CA ASN A 373 1.37 -2.93 8.02
C ASN A 373 2.66 -3.69 7.67
N ALA A 374 3.50 -4.01 8.66
CA ALA A 374 4.74 -4.74 8.45
C ALA A 374 4.51 -6.14 7.86
N ALA A 375 3.47 -6.87 8.30
CA ALA A 375 3.08 -8.15 7.73
C ALA A 375 2.67 -8.00 6.26
N THR A 376 1.84 -7.02 5.95
CA THR A 376 1.36 -6.75 4.58
C THR A 376 2.52 -6.40 3.64
N LEU A 377 3.41 -5.49 4.06
CA LEU A 377 4.60 -5.11 3.29
C LEU A 377 5.52 -6.32 3.05
N ALA A 378 5.78 -7.10 4.10
CA ALA A 378 6.65 -8.28 4.02
C ALA A 378 6.07 -9.34 3.08
N MET A 379 4.77 -9.61 3.17
CA MET A 379 4.08 -10.57 2.30
C MET A 379 4.08 -10.12 0.83
N LEU A 380 3.72 -8.86 0.55
CA LEU A 380 3.73 -8.30 -0.80
C LEU A 380 5.13 -8.26 -1.42
N ALA A 381 6.14 -7.85 -0.62
CA ALA A 381 7.52 -7.79 -1.09
C ALA A 381 8.15 -9.18 -1.28
N SER A 382 7.66 -10.22 -0.59
CA SER A 382 8.08 -11.62 -0.77
C SER A 382 7.36 -12.30 -1.92
N ALA A 383 6.14 -11.89 -2.24
CA ALA A 383 5.30 -12.52 -3.25
C ALA A 383 5.87 -12.38 -4.67
N PRO A 384 5.48 -13.27 -5.61
CA PRO A 384 5.76 -13.05 -7.02
C PRO A 384 5.03 -11.83 -7.57
N ALA A 385 5.41 -11.37 -8.77
CA ALA A 385 4.67 -10.32 -9.47
C ALA A 385 3.20 -10.76 -9.70
N PRO A 386 2.22 -9.84 -9.58
CA PRO A 386 0.85 -10.12 -10.00
C PRO A 386 0.80 -10.59 -11.46
N PRO A 387 -0.12 -11.49 -11.85
CA PRO A 387 -0.27 -11.91 -13.24
C PRO A 387 -0.62 -10.74 -14.15
N ALA A 388 0.05 -10.64 -15.29
CA ALA A 388 -0.28 -9.67 -16.32
C ALA A 388 -1.24 -10.28 -17.37
N GLY A 389 -1.97 -9.41 -18.08
CA GLY A 389 -2.80 -9.84 -19.21
C GLY A 389 -3.87 -10.87 -18.84
N VAL A 390 -4.44 -10.79 -17.64
CA VAL A 390 -5.49 -11.71 -17.20
C VAL A 390 -6.75 -11.47 -18.03
N LYS A 391 -7.16 -12.50 -18.78
CA LYS A 391 -8.30 -12.46 -19.71
C LYS A 391 -9.33 -13.52 -19.36
N MET A 392 -10.60 -13.19 -19.57
CA MET A 392 -11.73 -14.11 -19.49
C MET A 392 -12.30 -14.32 -20.89
N GLN A 393 -12.41 -15.57 -21.33
CA GLN A 393 -13.01 -15.86 -22.62
C GLN A 393 -14.51 -15.61 -22.60
N THR A 394 -14.97 -14.73 -23.50
CA THR A 394 -16.38 -14.35 -23.61
C THR A 394 -16.96 -14.58 -25.00
N LYS A 395 -16.15 -15.06 -25.96
CA LYS A 395 -16.57 -15.27 -27.34
C LYS A 395 -17.61 -16.39 -27.48
N ASN A 396 -17.46 -17.44 -26.68
CA ASN A 396 -18.40 -18.55 -26.65
C ASN A 396 -19.39 -18.36 -25.49
N LEU A 397 -20.67 -18.59 -25.79
CA LEU A 397 -21.72 -18.63 -24.75
C LEU A 397 -21.63 -19.98 -24.06
N ASP A 398 -20.97 -20.04 -22.94
CA ASP A 398 -20.74 -21.23 -22.13
C ASP A 398 -20.95 -20.89 -20.64
N ASN A 399 -21.45 -21.90 -19.91
CA ASN A 399 -21.58 -21.81 -18.45
C ASN A 399 -20.24 -22.04 -17.72
N ASP A 400 -19.27 -22.67 -18.38
CA ASP A 400 -17.93 -22.80 -17.85
C ASP A 400 -17.13 -21.52 -18.11
N THR A 401 -16.21 -21.18 -17.19
CA THR A 401 -15.38 -19.98 -17.34
C THR A 401 -13.94 -20.37 -17.63
N THR A 402 -13.41 -19.86 -18.72
CA THR A 402 -12.01 -20.04 -19.10
C THR A 402 -11.25 -18.72 -18.91
N LEU A 403 -10.17 -18.79 -18.14
CA LEU A 403 -9.25 -17.68 -17.86
C LEU A 403 -7.88 -17.97 -18.48
N ALA A 404 -7.18 -16.94 -18.90
CA ALA A 404 -5.78 -17.00 -19.36
C ALA A 404 -5.00 -15.78 -18.86
N TRP A 405 -3.70 -15.94 -18.66
CA TRP A 405 -2.81 -14.88 -18.18
C TRP A 405 -1.38 -15.07 -18.66
N GLU A 406 -0.52 -14.07 -18.43
CA GLU A 406 0.89 -14.15 -18.73
C GLU A 406 1.69 -14.71 -17.54
N PRO A 407 2.82 -15.38 -17.75
CA PRO A 407 3.67 -15.86 -16.66
C PRO A 407 4.21 -14.73 -15.81
N SER A 408 4.17 -14.90 -14.49
CA SER A 408 4.69 -13.93 -13.50
C SER A 408 6.11 -14.28 -13.04
N ALA A 409 6.97 -13.29 -12.89
CA ALA A 409 8.30 -13.46 -12.30
C ALA A 409 8.18 -13.96 -10.85
N GLY A 410 8.91 -15.01 -10.51
CA GLY A 410 8.91 -15.63 -9.18
C GLY A 410 7.77 -16.62 -8.92
N ALA A 411 6.77 -16.73 -9.80
CA ALA A 411 5.66 -17.65 -9.62
C ALA A 411 6.08 -19.12 -9.84
N THR A 412 5.64 -20.00 -8.94
CA THR A 412 5.75 -21.46 -9.08
C THR A 412 4.38 -22.12 -9.29
N ALA A 413 3.30 -21.40 -8.97
CA ALA A 413 1.93 -21.79 -9.18
C ALA A 413 1.03 -20.55 -9.33
N TYR A 414 -0.23 -20.78 -9.72
CA TYR A 414 -1.28 -19.79 -9.76
C TYR A 414 -2.51 -20.30 -9.02
N GLU A 415 -3.27 -19.36 -8.49
CA GLU A 415 -4.58 -19.62 -7.92
C GLU A 415 -5.62 -18.75 -8.64
N VAL A 416 -6.73 -19.39 -9.05
CA VAL A 416 -7.95 -18.69 -9.44
C VAL A 416 -8.80 -18.55 -8.19
N VAL A 417 -9.19 -17.34 -7.87
CA VAL A 417 -10.11 -17.03 -6.75
C VAL A 417 -11.42 -16.50 -7.32
N TRP A 418 -12.52 -16.76 -6.63
CA TRP A 418 -13.81 -16.17 -6.97
C TRP A 418 -14.68 -15.93 -5.76
N ARG A 419 -15.65 -15.06 -5.92
CA ARG A 419 -16.63 -14.65 -4.92
C ARG A 419 -17.98 -14.36 -5.56
N SER A 420 -19.04 -14.45 -4.78
CA SER A 420 -20.35 -13.92 -5.15
C SER A 420 -20.24 -12.42 -5.44
N THR A 421 -21.05 -11.91 -6.36
CA THR A 421 -20.99 -10.51 -6.79
C THR A 421 -21.26 -9.51 -5.67
N ASN A 422 -21.93 -9.94 -4.59
CA ASN A 422 -22.24 -9.14 -3.39
C ASN A 422 -21.34 -9.47 -2.17
N ALA A 423 -20.37 -10.39 -2.31
CA ALA A 423 -19.46 -10.71 -1.23
C ALA A 423 -18.32 -9.68 -1.13
N ALA A 424 -17.93 -9.34 0.09
CA ALA A 424 -16.83 -8.41 0.34
C ALA A 424 -15.45 -9.04 0.08
N ASP A 425 -15.28 -10.31 0.44
CA ASP A 425 -14.03 -11.07 0.39
C ASP A 425 -14.09 -12.19 -0.65
N TRP A 426 -12.91 -12.69 -1.07
CA TRP A 426 -12.78 -13.90 -1.87
C TRP A 426 -13.28 -15.11 -1.07
N GLU A 427 -14.18 -15.90 -1.67
CA GLU A 427 -14.84 -17.03 -0.98
C GLU A 427 -14.21 -18.37 -1.32
N TYR A 428 -13.75 -18.53 -2.57
CA TYR A 428 -13.24 -19.81 -3.09
C TYR A 428 -11.89 -19.62 -3.76
N VAL A 429 -11.09 -20.68 -3.75
CA VAL A 429 -9.78 -20.75 -4.40
C VAL A 429 -9.59 -22.10 -5.10
N GLN A 430 -9.06 -22.06 -6.31
CA GLN A 430 -8.62 -23.22 -7.09
C GLN A 430 -7.16 -23.06 -7.46
N THR A 431 -6.32 -23.99 -7.02
CA THR A 431 -4.92 -24.07 -7.46
C THR A 431 -4.84 -24.60 -8.89
N VAL A 432 -4.04 -23.94 -9.73
CA VAL A 432 -3.89 -24.27 -11.16
C VAL A 432 -2.51 -24.86 -11.48
N GLY A 433 -1.57 -24.89 -10.52
CA GLY A 433 -0.20 -25.30 -10.79
C GLY A 433 0.55 -24.23 -11.60
N ARG A 434 1.42 -24.64 -12.54
CA ARG A 434 2.26 -23.73 -13.35
C ARG A 434 1.59 -23.25 -14.64
N GLY A 435 0.42 -23.77 -14.95
CA GLY A 435 -0.34 -23.38 -16.14
C GLY A 435 -0.73 -21.91 -16.12
N THR A 436 -0.86 -21.32 -17.31
CA THR A 436 -1.29 -19.92 -17.48
C THR A 436 -2.69 -19.84 -18.12
N ARG A 437 -3.47 -20.91 -17.95
CA ARG A 437 -4.85 -21.04 -18.41
C ARG A 437 -5.58 -22.02 -17.51
N ALA A 438 -6.84 -21.74 -17.21
CA ALA A 438 -7.70 -22.64 -16.46
C ALA A 438 -9.14 -22.53 -16.95
N SER A 439 -9.85 -23.66 -16.95
CA SER A 439 -11.29 -23.73 -17.16
C SER A 439 -11.96 -24.27 -15.91
N LEU A 440 -12.97 -23.55 -15.43
CA LEU A 440 -13.71 -23.85 -14.20
C LEU A 440 -15.19 -24.06 -14.52
N LYS A 441 -15.82 -25.02 -13.88
CA LYS A 441 -17.27 -25.28 -13.96
C LYS A 441 -18.06 -24.31 -13.07
N VAL A 442 -17.81 -23.01 -13.25
CA VAL A 442 -18.45 -21.91 -12.52
C VAL A 442 -18.78 -20.84 -13.55
N SER A 443 -20.04 -20.40 -13.59
CA SER A 443 -20.46 -19.38 -14.55
C SER A 443 -19.93 -18.01 -14.18
N LYS A 444 -19.29 -17.35 -15.16
CA LYS A 444 -18.83 -15.96 -15.07
C LYS A 444 -19.94 -14.95 -14.82
N ASP A 445 -21.18 -15.31 -15.10
CA ASP A 445 -22.34 -14.43 -14.90
C ASP A 445 -22.79 -14.38 -13.43
N ASN A 446 -22.36 -15.36 -12.61
CA ASN A 446 -22.80 -15.50 -11.22
C ASN A 446 -21.76 -15.01 -10.19
N VAL A 447 -20.49 -14.86 -10.59
CA VAL A 447 -19.38 -14.58 -9.68
C VAL A 447 -18.38 -13.60 -10.27
N ILE A 448 -17.57 -13.01 -9.42
CA ILE A 448 -16.38 -12.26 -9.81
C ILE A 448 -15.17 -13.19 -9.67
N PHE A 449 -14.32 -13.23 -10.68
CA PHE A 449 -13.06 -13.99 -10.69
C PHE A 449 -11.84 -13.08 -10.54
N ALA A 450 -10.75 -13.62 -10.00
CA ALA A 450 -9.41 -13.06 -10.16
C ALA A 450 -8.36 -14.17 -10.19
N VAL A 451 -7.16 -13.83 -10.65
CA VAL A 451 -6.00 -14.72 -10.68
C VAL A 451 -4.88 -14.10 -9.85
N ARG A 452 -4.22 -14.91 -9.02
CA ARG A 452 -3.03 -14.51 -8.27
C ARG A 452 -1.90 -15.51 -8.46
N ALA A 453 -0.67 -15.02 -8.45
CA ALA A 453 0.54 -15.82 -8.52
C ALA A 453 0.96 -16.28 -7.12
N VAL A 454 1.57 -17.45 -7.04
CA VAL A 454 2.05 -18.05 -5.77
C VAL A 454 3.49 -18.52 -5.95
N ASP A 455 4.38 -18.24 -4.98
CA ASP A 455 5.74 -18.75 -4.97
C ASP A 455 5.85 -20.13 -4.28
N ALA A 456 7.05 -20.69 -4.22
CA ALA A 456 7.31 -21.97 -3.57
C ALA A 456 7.14 -21.95 -2.04
N ALA A 457 7.19 -20.77 -1.43
CA ALA A 457 6.97 -20.59 0.01
C ALA A 457 5.49 -20.33 0.35
N GLY A 458 4.62 -20.18 -0.65
CA GLY A 458 3.20 -19.93 -0.49
C GLY A 458 2.83 -18.43 -0.40
N HIS A 459 3.77 -17.52 -0.65
CA HIS A 459 3.44 -16.10 -0.73
C HIS A 459 2.59 -15.83 -1.98
N ARG A 460 1.54 -15.05 -1.82
CA ARG A 460 0.54 -14.75 -2.83
C ARG A 460 0.65 -13.31 -3.30
N SER A 461 0.61 -13.08 -4.60
CA SER A 461 0.51 -11.73 -5.17
C SER A 461 -0.86 -11.13 -4.91
N LEU A 462 -1.01 -9.81 -5.16
CA LEU A 462 -2.33 -9.22 -5.33
C LEU A 462 -3.10 -9.97 -6.41
N PRO A 463 -4.41 -10.23 -6.22
CA PRO A 463 -5.25 -10.82 -7.25
C PRO A 463 -5.54 -9.80 -8.36
N VAL A 464 -5.64 -10.29 -9.60
CA VAL A 464 -5.96 -9.47 -10.77
C VAL A 464 -7.27 -9.94 -11.37
N VAL A 465 -8.24 -9.05 -11.43
CA VAL A 465 -9.56 -9.31 -12.02
C VAL A 465 -9.43 -9.38 -13.55
N PRO A 466 -10.01 -10.39 -14.23
CA PRO A 466 -9.83 -10.57 -15.64
C PRO A 466 -10.59 -9.57 -16.49
N GLU A 467 -10.00 -9.16 -17.59
CA GLU A 467 -10.70 -8.43 -18.63
C GLU A 467 -11.37 -9.40 -19.63
N PRO A 468 -12.57 -9.06 -20.17
CA PRO A 468 -13.19 -9.88 -21.20
C PRO A 468 -12.36 -9.89 -22.50
N GLU A 469 -12.11 -11.09 -23.02
CA GLU A 469 -11.50 -11.31 -24.34
C GLU A 469 -12.63 -11.53 -25.36
N ARG A 470 -12.74 -10.61 -26.35
CA ARG A 470 -13.70 -10.70 -27.46
C ARG A 470 -13.10 -11.34 -28.72
#